data_3313af724cab08921ccebe53255e28e2
#
_entry.id   3313af724cab08921ccebe53255e28e2
#
_cell.length_a   1.000
_cell.length_b   1.000
_cell.length_c   1.000
_cell.angle_alpha   90.00
_cell.angle_beta   90.00
_cell.angle_gamma   90.00
#
_symmetry.space_group_name_H-M   'P 1'
#
loop_
_entity.id
_entity.type
_entity.pdbx_description
1 polymer ?
#
loop_
_entity_poly.entity_id
_entity_poly.type
_entity_poly.pdbx_seq_one_letter_code
_entity_poly.pdbx_strand_id
1 'polypeptide(L)'
;MTLFALLFSSCSLFEQASPDLIINIDEDILLDMREHLGIDGNGFYLNMTSQDSFECAGLEYDYQFNRQGQAFYLQIKGLKNPSSCNGENHYVTNDLFITAENGSYAVHLDIGPEITNQGVLTIEDDHVNLSFKENHGIHVAHEKLLRIPQGTVWGFVSGGEQLETVLSWVHENFVDIGEESDLMAGYYGHFEIPQSDRVLKIIPKPEQTRIETFVFHLNGDESQLRNFVDNFSGNFGESALIEMTSWTGKTYH
;
A
#
# COMPACT_ATOMS: atom_id res chain seq x y z
N MET A 1 30.23 -59.52 40.55
CA MET A 1 28.85 -59.04 40.37
C MET A 1 28.92 -57.53 40.21
N THR A 2 28.98 -57.06 38.97
CA THR A 2 29.20 -55.65 38.63
C THR A 2 27.92 -55.12 38.00
N LEU A 3 27.28 -54.17 38.73
CA LEU A 3 26.02 -53.58 38.34
C LEU A 3 26.28 -52.41 37.37
N PHE A 4 25.81 -52.53 36.13
CA PHE A 4 25.87 -51.49 35.11
C PHE A 4 24.60 -50.61 35.24
N ALA A 5 24.77 -49.35 35.67
CA ALA A 5 23.71 -48.38 35.68
C ALA A 5 23.63 -47.66 34.30
N LEU A 6 22.57 -47.92 33.53
CA LEU A 6 22.24 -47.20 32.30
C LEU A 6 21.57 -45.87 32.66
N LEU A 7 22.27 -44.77 32.42
CA LEU A 7 21.70 -43.42 32.42
C LEU A 7 20.99 -43.17 31.11
N PHE A 8 19.66 -43.16 31.12
CA PHE A 8 18.85 -42.61 30.02
C PHE A 8 18.85 -41.08 30.11
N SER A 9 19.63 -40.42 29.25
CA SER A 9 19.45 -39.00 29.03
C SER A 9 18.25 -38.80 28.08
N SER A 10 17.12 -38.40 28.64
CA SER A 10 15.99 -37.91 27.87
C SER A 10 16.32 -36.51 27.36
N CYS A 11 16.70 -36.41 26.06
CA CYS A 11 16.60 -35.17 25.35
C CYS A 11 15.11 -34.81 25.21
N SER A 12 14.63 -33.89 26.03
CA SER A 12 13.37 -33.21 25.75
C SER A 12 13.60 -32.26 24.57
N LEU A 13 13.18 -32.66 23.38
CA LEU A 13 12.94 -31.76 22.29
C LEU A 13 11.82 -30.82 22.74
N PHE A 14 12.21 -29.62 23.16
CA PHE A 14 11.27 -28.50 23.21
C PHE A 14 10.95 -28.17 21.73
N GLU A 15 9.88 -28.71 21.20
CA GLU A 15 9.20 -28.10 20.10
C GLU A 15 8.80 -26.69 20.57
N GLN A 16 9.48 -25.67 20.08
CA GLN A 16 8.98 -24.30 20.18
C GLN A 16 7.69 -24.31 19.35
N ALA A 17 6.56 -24.35 20.06
CA ALA A 17 5.28 -24.11 19.44
C ALA A 17 5.36 -22.70 18.81
N SER A 18 5.12 -22.61 17.50
CA SER A 18 4.90 -21.34 16.85
C SER A 18 3.77 -20.64 17.59
N PRO A 19 3.89 -19.34 17.93
CA PRO A 19 2.78 -18.64 18.52
C PRO A 19 1.59 -18.75 17.55
N ASP A 20 0.51 -19.36 18.03
CA ASP A 20 -0.73 -19.41 17.25
C ASP A 20 -1.22 -17.96 17.06
N LEU A 21 -1.55 -17.59 15.84
CA LEU A 21 -2.20 -16.32 15.57
C LEU A 21 -3.57 -16.38 16.25
N ILE A 22 -3.74 -15.60 17.32
CA ILE A 22 -5.05 -15.45 17.97
C ILE A 22 -5.80 -14.40 17.15
N ILE A 23 -6.66 -14.86 16.25
CA ILE A 23 -7.48 -14.00 15.41
C ILE A 23 -8.70 -13.57 16.24
N ASN A 24 -8.84 -12.26 16.44
CA ASN A 24 -10.05 -11.68 17.00
C ASN A 24 -11.09 -11.53 15.89
N ILE A 25 -12.32 -11.99 16.10
CA ILE A 25 -13.33 -12.17 15.02
C ILE A 25 -13.76 -10.83 14.40
N ASP A 26 -13.47 -9.69 15.05
CA ASP A 26 -14.08 -8.42 14.68
C ASP A 26 -13.20 -7.47 13.87
N GLU A 27 -12.00 -7.69 13.47
CA GLU A 27 -11.21 -6.77 12.60
C GLU A 27 -9.68 -6.93 12.78
N ASP A 28 -9.17 -8.13 12.55
CA ASP A 28 -7.73 -8.37 12.78
C ASP A 28 -6.84 -7.95 11.61
N ILE A 29 -7.38 -7.97 10.38
CA ILE A 29 -6.61 -7.70 9.16
C ILE A 29 -7.25 -6.57 8.37
N LEU A 30 -6.52 -5.48 8.23
CA LEU A 30 -6.86 -4.39 7.32
C LEU A 30 -6.44 -4.78 5.91
N LEU A 31 -7.39 -4.76 4.99
CA LEU A 31 -7.18 -4.94 3.56
C LEU A 31 -7.27 -3.58 2.86
N ASP A 32 -6.26 -3.26 2.08
CA ASP A 32 -6.26 -2.05 1.26
C ASP A 32 -5.71 -2.35 -0.14
N MET A 33 -6.14 -1.57 -1.12
CA MET A 33 -5.72 -1.76 -2.51
C MET A 33 -4.83 -0.60 -2.96
N ARG A 34 -3.77 -0.90 -3.71
CA ARG A 34 -2.87 0.09 -4.27
C ARG A 34 -2.52 -0.27 -5.70
N GLU A 35 -2.66 0.66 -6.63
CA GLU A 35 -2.29 0.44 -8.02
C GLU A 35 -0.79 0.14 -8.14
N HIS A 36 -0.45 -0.82 -9.00
CA HIS A 36 0.93 -1.02 -9.42
C HIS A 36 1.27 0.02 -10.49
N LEU A 37 2.22 0.90 -10.14
CA LEU A 37 2.69 1.94 -11.05
C LEU A 37 3.80 1.39 -11.95
N GLY A 38 3.74 1.71 -13.24
CA GLY A 38 4.75 1.30 -14.19
C GLY A 38 4.21 1.20 -15.62
N ILE A 39 5.12 1.06 -16.58
CA ILE A 39 4.80 0.96 -18.01
C ILE A 39 4.01 -0.33 -18.31
N ASP A 40 4.18 -1.37 -17.50
CA ASP A 40 3.51 -2.67 -17.62
C ASP A 40 2.19 -2.74 -16.80
N GLY A 41 1.67 -1.63 -16.39
CA GLY A 41 0.67 -1.31 -15.38
C GLY A 41 -0.66 -2.07 -15.31
N ASN A 42 -0.71 -3.38 -15.54
CA ASN A 42 -1.94 -4.18 -15.52
C ASN A 42 -2.17 -4.92 -14.18
N GLY A 43 -1.83 -4.32 -13.04
CA GLY A 43 -2.01 -4.96 -11.75
C GLY A 43 -2.23 -3.98 -10.60
N PHE A 44 -2.51 -4.54 -9.45
CA PHE A 44 -2.59 -3.81 -8.20
C PHE A 44 -2.09 -4.70 -7.06
N TYR A 45 -1.72 -4.08 -5.96
CA TYR A 45 -1.39 -4.77 -4.73
C TYR A 45 -2.61 -4.80 -3.82
N LEU A 46 -2.89 -5.95 -3.24
CA LEU A 46 -3.73 -6.08 -2.05
C LEU A 46 -2.79 -6.09 -0.85
N ASN A 47 -2.76 -4.99 -0.12
CA ASN A 47 -2.01 -4.86 1.11
C ASN A 47 -2.82 -5.48 2.25
N MET A 48 -2.17 -6.31 3.06
CA MET A 48 -2.72 -6.93 4.27
C MET A 48 -1.92 -6.41 5.45
N THR A 49 -2.55 -5.66 6.35
CA THR A 49 -1.90 -5.10 7.54
C THR A 49 -2.62 -5.58 8.81
N SER A 50 -1.89 -6.04 9.83
CA SER A 50 -2.49 -6.38 11.12
C SER A 50 -2.99 -5.11 11.81
N GLN A 51 -4.12 -5.20 12.52
CA GLN A 51 -4.57 -4.12 13.38
C GLN A 51 -3.76 -4.05 14.67
N ASP A 52 -3.37 -5.20 15.19
CA ASP A 52 -2.50 -5.28 16.35
C ASP A 52 -1.02 -5.21 15.97
N SER A 53 -0.22 -4.59 16.82
CA SER A 53 1.24 -4.59 16.72
C SER A 53 1.84 -5.74 17.52
N PHE A 54 2.94 -6.27 17.03
CA PHE A 54 3.67 -7.41 17.62
C PHE A 54 5.08 -6.98 18.02
N GLU A 55 5.58 -7.46 19.15
CA GLU A 55 6.94 -7.19 19.67
C GLU A 55 8.02 -7.91 18.83
N CYS A 56 7.86 -7.92 17.52
CA CYS A 56 8.76 -8.64 16.63
C CYS A 56 8.75 -8.02 15.23
N ALA A 57 9.82 -7.33 14.88
CA ALA A 57 10.02 -6.87 13.50
C ALA A 57 10.26 -8.05 12.56
N GLY A 58 9.72 -7.95 11.33
CA GLY A 58 9.91 -8.95 10.29
C GLY A 58 8.99 -10.16 10.38
N LEU A 59 7.91 -10.09 11.17
CA LEU A 59 6.79 -11.01 11.04
C LEU A 59 6.11 -10.79 9.69
N GLU A 60 5.71 -11.88 9.06
CA GLU A 60 4.95 -11.89 7.80
C GLU A 60 3.75 -12.82 7.94
N TYR A 61 2.70 -12.58 7.18
CA TYR A 61 1.63 -13.56 7.05
C TYR A 61 2.11 -14.81 6.31
N ASP A 62 1.81 -15.99 6.86
CA ASP A 62 1.90 -17.24 6.11
C ASP A 62 0.61 -17.40 5.29
N TYR A 63 0.69 -17.08 4.01
CA TYR A 63 -0.47 -17.16 3.13
C TYR A 63 -0.20 -17.98 1.87
N GLN A 64 -1.28 -18.46 1.29
CA GLN A 64 -1.30 -19.05 -0.04
C GLN A 64 -2.31 -18.31 -0.90
N PHE A 65 -1.91 -18.01 -2.11
CA PHE A 65 -2.77 -17.35 -3.09
C PHE A 65 -2.76 -18.13 -4.40
N ASN A 66 -3.95 -18.35 -4.96
CA ASN A 66 -4.08 -18.92 -6.29
C ASN A 66 -5.32 -18.36 -7.01
N ARG A 67 -5.32 -18.47 -8.34
CA ARG A 67 -6.45 -18.15 -9.21
C ARG A 67 -6.91 -19.40 -9.93
N GLN A 68 -8.21 -19.64 -9.94
CA GLN A 68 -8.85 -20.72 -10.70
C GLN A 68 -10.00 -20.15 -11.54
N GLY A 69 -9.75 -19.97 -12.83
CA GLY A 69 -10.72 -19.33 -13.72
C GLY A 69 -11.06 -17.90 -13.29
N GLN A 70 -12.33 -17.68 -12.93
CA GLN A 70 -12.86 -16.40 -12.42
C GLN A 70 -12.99 -16.39 -10.89
N ALA A 71 -12.13 -17.09 -10.17
CA ALA A 71 -12.09 -17.06 -8.72
C ALA A 71 -10.68 -16.91 -8.19
N PHE A 72 -10.51 -16.08 -7.17
CA PHE A 72 -9.32 -15.92 -6.37
C PHE A 72 -9.49 -16.60 -5.02
N TYR A 73 -8.46 -17.31 -4.60
CA TYR A 73 -8.41 -18.01 -3.31
C TYR A 73 -7.19 -17.50 -2.55
N LEU A 74 -7.43 -16.82 -1.44
CA LEU A 74 -6.43 -16.36 -0.50
C LEU A 74 -6.64 -17.08 0.83
N GLN A 75 -5.66 -17.85 1.27
CA GLN A 75 -5.68 -18.53 2.56
C GLN A 75 -4.57 -17.95 3.43
N ILE A 76 -4.91 -17.33 4.53
CA ILE A 76 -3.99 -16.85 5.57
C ILE A 76 -3.96 -17.91 6.67
N LYS A 77 -2.80 -18.57 6.84
CA LYS A 77 -2.64 -19.69 7.77
C LYS A 77 -2.22 -19.26 9.17
N GLY A 78 -1.59 -18.09 9.28
CA GLY A 78 -1.05 -17.54 10.51
C GLY A 78 0.13 -16.61 10.23
N LEU A 79 1.05 -16.49 11.18
CA LEU A 79 2.26 -15.68 11.05
C LEU A 79 3.49 -16.56 10.88
N LYS A 80 4.40 -16.14 10.00
CA LYS A 80 5.76 -16.69 9.92
C LYS A 80 6.64 -15.96 10.89
N ASN A 81 7.28 -16.72 11.79
CA ASN A 81 8.25 -16.16 12.71
C ASN A 81 9.57 -15.86 12.02
N PRO A 82 10.14 -14.66 12.19
CA PRO A 82 11.51 -14.39 11.80
C PRO A 82 12.48 -15.19 12.67
N SER A 83 13.72 -15.30 12.21
CA SER A 83 14.78 -15.98 12.95
C SER A 83 15.15 -15.30 14.29
N SER A 84 14.79 -14.03 14.46
CA SER A 84 15.00 -13.27 15.70
C SER A 84 14.01 -12.12 15.80
N CYS A 85 13.52 -11.84 17.00
CA CYS A 85 12.68 -10.67 17.32
C CYS A 85 13.52 -9.66 18.12
N ASN A 86 13.36 -8.37 17.83
CA ASN A 86 14.12 -7.28 18.47
C ASN A 86 13.39 -6.61 19.66
N GLY A 87 12.15 -7.03 19.95
CA GLY A 87 11.34 -6.48 21.04
C GLY A 87 10.70 -5.11 20.73
N GLU A 88 10.76 -4.65 19.49
CA GLU A 88 10.06 -3.45 19.04
C GLU A 88 8.70 -3.82 18.47
N ASN A 89 7.70 -2.96 18.72
CA ASN A 89 6.34 -3.17 18.20
C ASN A 89 6.25 -2.78 16.73
N HIS A 90 5.82 -3.74 15.91
CA HIS A 90 5.59 -3.54 14.47
C HIS A 90 4.26 -4.16 14.06
N TYR A 91 3.62 -3.54 13.06
CA TYR A 91 2.50 -4.14 12.37
C TYR A 91 3.01 -5.17 11.36
N VAL A 92 2.29 -6.27 11.23
CA VAL A 92 2.55 -7.25 10.16
C VAL A 92 1.96 -6.71 8.87
N THR A 93 2.77 -6.60 7.82
CA THR A 93 2.33 -6.07 6.52
C THR A 93 2.84 -6.95 5.40
N ASN A 94 1.93 -7.33 4.48
CA ASN A 94 2.28 -8.05 3.26
C ASN A 94 1.55 -7.44 2.07
N ASP A 95 2.25 -7.34 0.94
CA ASP A 95 1.68 -6.96 -0.35
C ASP A 95 1.47 -8.21 -1.22
N LEU A 96 0.25 -8.45 -1.66
CA LEU A 96 -0.10 -9.47 -2.62
C LEU A 96 -0.34 -8.83 -3.98
N PHE A 97 0.52 -9.12 -4.95
CA PHE A 97 0.35 -8.62 -6.30
C PHE A 97 -0.70 -9.42 -7.08
N ILE A 98 -1.69 -8.73 -7.62
CA ILE A 98 -2.81 -9.31 -8.37
C ILE A 98 -2.80 -8.74 -9.79
N THR A 99 -2.76 -9.66 -10.77
CA THR A 99 -2.97 -9.33 -12.18
C THR A 99 -4.16 -10.10 -12.71
N ALA A 100 -5.08 -9.40 -13.37
CA ALA A 100 -6.21 -10.02 -14.04
C ALA A 100 -6.76 -9.07 -15.11
N GLU A 101 -7.44 -9.65 -16.10
CA GLU A 101 -8.19 -8.89 -17.11
C GLU A 101 -9.43 -8.25 -16.49
N ASN A 102 -10.02 -7.29 -17.18
CA ASN A 102 -11.30 -6.71 -16.78
C ASN A 102 -12.36 -7.80 -16.64
N GLY A 103 -13.13 -7.71 -15.58
CA GLY A 103 -14.15 -8.70 -15.28
C GLY A 103 -14.52 -8.77 -13.81
N SER A 104 -15.41 -9.69 -13.49
CA SER A 104 -15.86 -9.94 -12.12
C SER A 104 -15.36 -11.31 -11.67
N TYR A 105 -14.75 -11.35 -10.50
CA TYR A 105 -14.10 -12.52 -9.92
C TYR A 105 -14.67 -12.80 -8.53
N ALA A 106 -15.03 -14.06 -8.27
CA ALA A 106 -15.31 -14.48 -6.90
C ALA A 106 -14.03 -14.43 -6.06
N VAL A 107 -14.13 -13.97 -4.82
CA VAL A 107 -13.03 -13.96 -3.86
C VAL A 107 -13.39 -14.85 -2.69
N HIS A 108 -12.51 -15.79 -2.39
CA HIS A 108 -12.56 -16.63 -1.21
C HIS A 108 -11.34 -16.31 -0.35
N LEU A 109 -11.57 -15.76 0.84
CA LEU A 109 -10.53 -15.43 1.81
C LEU A 109 -10.76 -16.23 3.08
N ASP A 110 -9.87 -17.18 3.34
CA ASP A 110 -9.87 -18.01 4.53
C ASP A 110 -8.82 -17.52 5.52
N ILE A 111 -9.18 -17.40 6.80
CA ILE A 111 -8.27 -17.04 7.88
C ILE A 111 -8.25 -18.17 8.90
N GLY A 112 -7.12 -18.84 9.02
CA GLY A 112 -7.01 -20.04 9.79
C GLY A 112 -7.96 -21.14 9.27
N PRO A 113 -8.39 -22.08 10.15
CA PRO A 113 -9.26 -23.19 9.73
C PRO A 113 -10.76 -22.87 9.80
N GLU A 114 -11.17 -21.78 10.44
CA GLU A 114 -12.55 -21.57 10.86
C GLU A 114 -13.26 -20.38 10.19
N ILE A 115 -12.50 -19.39 9.69
CA ILE A 115 -13.06 -18.16 9.14
C ILE A 115 -12.98 -18.21 7.61
N THR A 116 -14.13 -18.09 6.94
CA THR A 116 -14.23 -17.97 5.48
C THR A 116 -15.03 -16.73 5.12
N ASN A 117 -14.42 -15.85 4.35
CA ASN A 117 -15.05 -14.68 3.77
C ASN A 117 -15.28 -14.88 2.27
N GLN A 118 -16.47 -14.52 1.79
CA GLN A 118 -16.82 -14.57 0.38
C GLN A 118 -17.09 -13.17 -0.14
N GLY A 119 -16.39 -12.81 -1.20
CA GLY A 119 -16.46 -11.50 -1.81
C GLY A 119 -16.47 -11.53 -3.33
N VAL A 120 -16.47 -10.33 -3.88
CA VAL A 120 -16.39 -10.08 -5.32
C VAL A 120 -15.31 -9.02 -5.55
N LEU A 121 -14.42 -9.32 -6.47
CA LEU A 121 -13.45 -8.37 -7.04
C LEU A 121 -13.91 -8.04 -8.45
N THR A 122 -14.20 -6.77 -8.72
CA THR A 122 -14.53 -6.29 -10.08
C THR A 122 -13.39 -5.40 -10.56
N ILE A 123 -12.87 -5.70 -11.73
CA ILE A 123 -11.77 -4.95 -12.37
C ILE A 123 -12.34 -4.30 -13.63
N GLU A 124 -12.25 -2.98 -13.70
CA GLU A 124 -12.65 -2.16 -14.85
C GLU A 124 -11.48 -1.28 -15.32
N ASP A 125 -11.66 -0.60 -16.45
CA ASP A 125 -10.61 0.24 -17.03
C ASP A 125 -10.21 1.41 -16.12
N ASP A 126 -11.17 1.95 -15.36
CA ASP A 126 -11.03 3.14 -14.53
C ASP A 126 -10.99 2.85 -13.03
N HIS A 127 -11.32 1.63 -12.60
CA HIS A 127 -11.31 1.29 -11.18
C HIS A 127 -11.25 -0.21 -10.88
N VAL A 128 -10.96 -0.53 -9.62
CA VAL A 128 -11.08 -1.86 -9.03
C VAL A 128 -12.00 -1.76 -7.81
N ASN A 129 -12.97 -2.67 -7.69
CA ASN A 129 -13.82 -2.80 -6.50
C ASN A 129 -13.59 -4.14 -5.82
N LEU A 130 -13.41 -4.13 -4.51
CA LEU A 130 -13.36 -5.31 -3.65
C LEU A 130 -14.42 -5.20 -2.57
N SER A 131 -15.35 -6.14 -2.53
CA SER A 131 -16.39 -6.17 -1.50
C SER A 131 -16.60 -7.58 -0.98
N PHE A 132 -16.89 -7.71 0.30
CA PHE A 132 -17.26 -8.98 0.93
C PHE A 132 -18.71 -8.93 1.43
N LYS A 133 -19.37 -10.07 1.46
CA LYS A 133 -20.74 -10.18 1.98
C LYS A 133 -20.78 -9.97 3.49
N GLU A 134 -19.79 -10.50 4.17
CA GLU A 134 -19.57 -10.44 5.61
C GLU A 134 -18.07 -10.27 5.83
N ASN A 135 -17.68 -9.49 6.83
CA ASN A 135 -16.30 -9.20 7.15
C ASN A 135 -15.94 -9.85 8.49
N HIS A 136 -15.55 -11.12 8.45
CA HIS A 136 -15.10 -11.83 9.64
C HIS A 136 -13.57 -11.83 9.72
N GLY A 137 -13.00 -11.14 10.73
CA GLY A 137 -11.55 -11.01 10.91
C GLY A 137 -10.86 -10.14 9.84
N ILE A 138 -11.62 -9.35 9.09
CA ILE A 138 -11.10 -8.42 8.08
C ILE A 138 -11.85 -7.08 8.11
N HIS A 139 -11.15 -6.04 7.72
CA HIS A 139 -11.72 -4.73 7.39
C HIS A 139 -11.16 -4.25 6.04
N VAL A 140 -12.02 -3.89 5.10
CA VAL A 140 -11.60 -3.30 3.82
C VAL A 140 -11.58 -1.80 3.98
N ALA A 141 -10.39 -1.18 3.94
CA ALA A 141 -10.22 0.25 4.14
C ALA A 141 -10.89 1.06 3.03
N HIS A 142 -10.66 0.64 1.79
CA HIS A 142 -11.22 1.28 0.60
C HIS A 142 -11.76 0.19 -0.33
N GLU A 143 -13.08 0.10 -0.43
CA GLU A 143 -13.73 -0.87 -1.34
C GLU A 143 -13.48 -0.54 -2.82
N LYS A 144 -13.21 0.73 -3.14
CA LYS A 144 -12.98 1.22 -4.50
C LYS A 144 -11.60 1.88 -4.63
N LEU A 145 -10.78 1.32 -5.51
CA LEU A 145 -9.51 1.90 -5.97
C LEU A 145 -9.73 2.50 -7.36
N LEU A 146 -9.55 3.80 -7.51
CA LEU A 146 -9.53 4.46 -8.81
C LEU A 146 -8.17 4.26 -9.49
N ARG A 147 -8.19 4.09 -10.82
CA ARG A 147 -6.96 4.00 -11.62
C ARG A 147 -6.35 5.38 -11.78
N ILE A 148 -5.04 5.45 -11.75
CA ILE A 148 -4.28 6.68 -12.02
C ILE A 148 -4.15 6.84 -13.53
N PRO A 149 -4.76 7.88 -14.15
CA PRO A 149 -4.66 8.09 -15.58
C PRO A 149 -3.22 8.33 -16.02
N GLN A 150 -2.88 7.89 -17.22
CA GLN A 150 -1.59 8.24 -17.85
C GLN A 150 -1.41 9.76 -17.89
N GLY A 151 -0.20 10.23 -17.63
CA GLY A 151 0.13 11.65 -17.56
C GLY A 151 -0.11 12.27 -16.19
N THR A 152 -0.74 11.57 -15.23
CA THR A 152 -0.91 12.09 -13.87
C THR A 152 0.42 12.23 -13.15
N VAL A 153 0.62 13.40 -12.55
CA VAL A 153 1.76 13.72 -11.68
C VAL A 153 1.19 14.29 -10.39
N TRP A 154 1.57 13.74 -9.25
CA TRP A 154 1.15 14.23 -7.95
C TRP A 154 2.37 14.42 -7.05
N GLY A 155 2.21 15.22 -6.03
CA GLY A 155 3.30 15.48 -5.12
C GLY A 155 2.98 16.56 -4.09
N PHE A 156 4.03 17.04 -3.48
CA PHE A 156 3.95 18.11 -2.51
C PHE A 156 5.16 19.04 -2.59
N VAL A 157 4.97 20.23 -2.04
CA VAL A 157 6.05 21.17 -1.74
C VAL A 157 6.09 21.45 -0.24
N SER A 158 7.27 21.72 0.27
CA SER A 158 7.46 22.32 1.59
C SER A 158 8.42 23.51 1.44
N GLY A 159 8.22 24.56 2.23
CA GLY A 159 8.99 25.82 2.08
C GLY A 159 8.91 26.72 3.30
N GLY A 160 8.52 26.17 4.46
CA GLY A 160 8.44 26.94 5.70
C GLY A 160 7.55 28.18 5.59
N GLU A 161 8.12 29.36 5.79
CA GLU A 161 7.40 30.64 5.68
C GLU A 161 7.14 31.06 4.23
N GLN A 162 7.84 30.48 3.26
CA GLN A 162 7.72 30.80 1.83
C GLN A 162 6.77 29.82 1.09
N LEU A 163 6.06 28.95 1.81
CA LEU A 163 5.28 27.85 1.22
C LEU A 163 4.30 28.31 0.14
N GLU A 164 3.58 29.43 0.36
CA GLU A 164 2.64 29.99 -0.62
C GLU A 164 3.37 30.48 -1.90
N THR A 165 4.56 31.10 -1.74
CA THR A 165 5.38 31.53 -2.88
C THR A 165 5.91 30.34 -3.66
N VAL A 166 6.32 29.29 -2.98
CA VAL A 166 6.80 28.04 -3.57
C VAL A 166 5.68 27.35 -4.36
N LEU A 167 4.49 27.23 -3.77
CA LEU A 167 3.34 26.64 -4.44
C LEU A 167 2.93 27.45 -5.68
N SER A 168 2.86 28.78 -5.56
CA SER A 168 2.54 29.67 -6.70
C SER A 168 3.54 29.48 -7.85
N TRP A 169 4.82 29.42 -7.52
CA TRP A 169 5.86 29.15 -8.53
C TRP A 169 5.64 27.81 -9.25
N VAL A 170 5.29 26.74 -8.51
CA VAL A 170 5.00 25.43 -9.08
C VAL A 170 3.85 25.52 -10.08
N HIS A 171 2.72 26.12 -9.70
CA HIS A 171 1.56 26.28 -10.59
C HIS A 171 1.89 27.13 -11.82
N GLU A 172 2.57 28.26 -11.65
CA GLU A 172 2.92 29.18 -12.74
C GLU A 172 3.88 28.56 -13.77
N ASN A 173 4.82 27.72 -13.32
CA ASN A 173 5.82 27.13 -14.21
C ASN A 173 5.42 25.75 -14.76
N PHE A 174 4.48 25.02 -14.10
CA PHE A 174 4.01 23.75 -14.61
C PHE A 174 3.17 23.90 -15.87
N VAL A 175 2.53 25.04 -16.09
CA VAL A 175 1.71 25.30 -17.31
C VAL A 175 2.50 25.17 -18.61
N ASP A 176 3.83 25.28 -18.57
CA ASP A 176 4.68 25.11 -19.74
C ASP A 176 4.79 23.63 -20.20
N ILE A 177 4.53 22.68 -19.28
CA ILE A 177 4.67 21.23 -19.53
C ILE A 177 3.39 20.44 -19.30
N GLY A 178 2.38 21.05 -18.66
CA GLY A 178 1.13 20.39 -18.31
C GLY A 178 0.05 21.35 -17.86
N GLU A 179 -0.94 20.81 -17.18
CA GLU A 179 -2.07 21.56 -16.65
C GLU A 179 -2.55 20.99 -15.31
N GLU A 180 -3.36 21.73 -14.57
CA GLU A 180 -4.00 21.20 -13.36
C GLU A 180 -4.90 20.03 -13.74
N SER A 181 -4.82 18.95 -12.94
CA SER A 181 -5.59 17.74 -13.21
C SER A 181 -6.99 17.85 -12.59
N ASP A 182 -8.02 17.51 -13.35
CA ASP A 182 -9.42 17.42 -12.88
C ASP A 182 -9.80 15.98 -12.53
N LEU A 183 -8.99 15.31 -11.72
CA LEU A 183 -9.30 13.97 -11.24
C LEU A 183 -10.57 13.96 -10.38
N MET A 184 -11.33 12.87 -10.46
CA MET A 184 -12.49 12.65 -9.60
C MET A 184 -12.06 12.52 -8.14
N ALA A 185 -12.94 12.92 -7.22
CA ALA A 185 -12.76 12.62 -5.81
C ALA A 185 -12.81 11.10 -5.58
N GLY A 186 -11.86 10.57 -4.80
CA GLY A 186 -11.75 9.15 -4.49
C GLY A 186 -10.33 8.75 -4.09
N TYR A 187 -10.19 7.46 -3.85
CA TYR A 187 -8.95 6.82 -3.42
C TYR A 187 -8.21 6.22 -4.63
N TYR A 188 -6.92 6.55 -4.78
CA TYR A 188 -6.04 6.12 -5.88
C TYR A 188 -4.89 5.20 -5.41
N GLY A 189 -4.90 4.80 -4.14
CA GLY A 189 -3.89 3.92 -3.57
C GLY A 189 -2.60 4.63 -3.15
N HIS A 190 -2.16 5.64 -3.89
CA HIS A 190 -0.97 6.46 -3.60
C HIS A 190 -1.34 7.86 -3.08
N PHE A 191 -2.56 8.23 -3.32
CA PHE A 191 -3.17 9.46 -2.82
C PHE A 191 -4.69 9.33 -2.80
N GLU A 192 -5.32 10.24 -2.09
CA GLU A 192 -6.77 10.40 -2.02
C GLU A 192 -7.15 11.85 -2.36
N ILE A 193 -8.22 12.04 -3.12
CA ILE A 193 -8.86 13.33 -3.32
C ILE A 193 -10.21 13.31 -2.60
N PRO A 194 -10.34 13.93 -1.41
CA PRO A 194 -11.60 13.96 -0.67
C PRO A 194 -12.69 14.73 -1.42
N GLN A 195 -13.95 14.34 -1.19
CA GLN A 195 -15.09 15.05 -1.78
C GLN A 195 -15.32 16.44 -1.16
N SER A 196 -14.91 16.62 0.11
CA SER A 196 -15.27 17.80 0.91
C SER A 196 -14.51 19.05 0.51
N ASP A 197 -13.21 18.95 0.34
CA ASP A 197 -12.28 20.09 0.13
C ASP A 197 -11.42 19.94 -1.11
N ARG A 198 -11.39 18.73 -1.69
CA ARG A 198 -10.57 18.35 -2.86
C ARG A 198 -9.06 18.57 -2.65
N VAL A 199 -8.62 18.70 -1.40
CA VAL A 199 -7.20 18.80 -1.07
C VAL A 199 -6.58 17.41 -1.13
N LEU A 200 -5.65 17.19 -2.05
CA LEU A 200 -4.98 15.92 -2.25
C LEU A 200 -4.26 15.47 -0.97
N LYS A 201 -4.50 14.23 -0.56
CA LYS A 201 -3.82 13.58 0.55
C LYS A 201 -2.89 12.51 0.01
N ILE A 202 -1.59 12.66 0.22
CA ILE A 202 -0.58 11.68 -0.20
C ILE A 202 -0.55 10.51 0.78
N ILE A 203 -0.37 9.29 0.26
CA ILE A 203 -0.35 8.02 1.01
C ILE A 203 0.93 7.26 0.65
N PRO A 204 1.79 6.92 1.63
CA PRO A 204 1.72 7.33 3.03
C PRO A 204 1.92 8.84 3.20
N LYS A 205 1.41 9.38 4.32
CA LYS A 205 1.55 10.81 4.63
C LYS A 205 3.04 11.18 4.72
N PRO A 206 3.48 12.27 4.04
CA PRO A 206 4.84 12.75 4.16
C PRO A 206 5.23 13.13 5.60
N GLU A 207 6.50 12.96 5.95
CA GLU A 207 7.03 13.30 7.29
C GLU A 207 7.04 14.81 7.55
N GLN A 208 7.11 15.61 6.49
CA GLN A 208 7.09 17.08 6.56
C GLN A 208 5.79 17.58 7.17
N THR A 209 5.87 18.53 8.11
CA THR A 209 4.70 19.02 8.87
C THR A 209 3.94 20.15 8.19
N ARG A 210 4.61 20.90 7.30
CA ARG A 210 4.02 22.02 6.53
C ARG A 210 4.26 21.77 5.06
N ILE A 211 3.24 21.22 4.42
CA ILE A 211 3.27 20.90 3.00
C ILE A 211 2.00 21.44 2.34
N GLU A 212 2.13 21.77 1.06
CA GLU A 212 1.02 21.90 0.12
C GLU A 212 1.13 20.84 -0.95
N THR A 213 0.01 20.25 -1.31
CA THR A 213 -0.07 19.12 -2.24
C THR A 213 -0.67 19.58 -3.57
N PHE A 214 -0.30 18.92 -4.64
CA PHE A 214 -0.79 19.20 -5.97
C PHE A 214 -0.99 17.92 -6.79
N VAL A 215 -1.81 18.03 -7.82
CA VAL A 215 -1.96 17.02 -8.87
C VAL A 215 -2.09 17.71 -10.22
N PHE A 216 -1.29 17.26 -11.19
CA PHE A 216 -1.22 17.80 -12.53
C PHE A 216 -1.40 16.71 -13.58
N HIS A 217 -1.73 17.13 -14.78
CA HIS A 217 -1.63 16.31 -15.98
C HIS A 217 -0.47 16.79 -16.84
N LEU A 218 0.52 15.94 -17.07
CA LEU A 218 1.67 16.21 -17.94
C LEU A 218 1.27 16.01 -19.40
N ASN A 219 1.46 17.02 -20.22
CA ASN A 219 1.13 17.00 -21.65
C ASN A 219 2.26 16.47 -22.54
N GLY A 220 3.41 16.11 -21.96
CA GLY A 220 4.62 15.76 -22.67
C GLY A 220 5.33 14.53 -22.17
N ASP A 221 6.63 14.51 -22.39
CA ASP A 221 7.50 13.43 -21.96
C ASP A 221 7.88 13.56 -20.48
N GLU A 222 7.93 12.45 -19.78
CA GLU A 222 8.26 12.38 -18.34
C GLU A 222 9.65 12.96 -18.02
N SER A 223 10.55 13.02 -18.99
CA SER A 223 11.86 13.66 -18.82
C SER A 223 11.78 15.15 -18.50
N GLN A 224 10.67 15.83 -18.85
CA GLN A 224 10.43 17.23 -18.52
C GLN A 224 10.29 17.47 -17.02
N LEU A 225 9.80 16.46 -16.26
CA LEU A 225 9.70 16.55 -14.80
C LEU A 225 11.06 16.72 -14.12
N ARG A 226 12.11 16.07 -14.64
CA ARG A 226 13.46 16.26 -14.12
C ARG A 226 13.93 17.70 -14.31
N ASN A 227 13.77 18.25 -15.52
CA ASN A 227 14.14 19.63 -15.80
C ASN A 227 13.35 20.62 -14.95
N PHE A 228 12.07 20.33 -14.71
CA PHE A 228 11.21 21.13 -13.85
C PHE A 228 11.73 21.15 -12.41
N VAL A 229 12.07 19.98 -11.83
CA VAL A 229 12.61 19.87 -10.48
C VAL A 229 14.01 20.49 -10.37
N ASP A 230 14.88 20.34 -11.38
CA ASP A 230 16.20 20.99 -11.43
C ASP A 230 16.04 22.52 -11.43
N ASN A 231 15.07 23.06 -12.19
CA ASN A 231 14.76 24.51 -12.20
C ASN A 231 14.21 24.99 -10.84
N PHE A 232 13.33 24.19 -10.22
CA PHE A 232 12.84 24.47 -8.87
C PHE A 232 14.00 24.57 -7.88
N SER A 233 14.88 23.59 -7.86
CA SER A 233 16.05 23.55 -6.98
C SER A 233 17.00 24.73 -7.24
N GLY A 234 17.13 25.17 -8.50
CA GLY A 234 17.90 26.37 -8.87
C GLY A 234 17.30 27.68 -8.32
N ASN A 235 15.97 27.74 -8.15
CA ASN A 235 15.28 28.93 -7.63
C ASN A 235 15.23 28.99 -6.10
N PHE A 236 15.02 27.86 -5.45
CA PHE A 236 14.76 27.80 -4.01
C PHE A 236 15.88 27.18 -3.19
N GLY A 237 16.77 26.38 -3.81
CA GLY A 237 17.88 25.72 -3.12
C GLY A 237 17.38 24.87 -1.95
N GLU A 238 18.07 24.97 -0.82
CA GLU A 238 17.71 24.24 0.42
C GLU A 238 16.53 24.87 1.20
N SER A 239 16.00 26.02 0.75
CA SER A 239 14.92 26.73 1.45
C SER A 239 13.53 26.09 1.22
N ALA A 240 13.41 25.27 0.18
CA ALA A 240 12.18 24.56 -0.14
C ALA A 240 12.49 23.17 -0.72
N LEU A 241 11.54 22.27 -0.57
CA LEU A 241 11.61 20.92 -1.13
C LEU A 241 10.39 20.70 -2.02
N ILE A 242 10.61 20.03 -3.13
CA ILE A 242 9.57 19.47 -3.98
C ILE A 242 9.75 17.96 -4.09
N GLU A 243 8.64 17.24 -4.02
CA GLU A 243 8.60 15.83 -4.38
C GLU A 243 7.43 15.61 -5.35
N MET A 244 7.73 14.99 -6.47
CA MET A 244 6.76 14.69 -7.54
C MET A 244 6.84 13.22 -7.90
N THR A 245 5.71 12.55 -7.97
CA THR A 245 5.62 11.16 -8.44
C THR A 245 4.76 11.12 -9.70
N SER A 246 5.24 10.42 -10.71
CA SER A 246 4.51 10.22 -11.97
C SER A 246 3.66 8.95 -11.95
N TRP A 247 2.75 8.83 -12.90
CA TRP A 247 1.92 7.63 -13.12
C TRP A 247 2.75 6.35 -13.39
N THR A 248 4.03 6.48 -13.71
CA THR A 248 4.95 5.34 -13.86
C THR A 248 5.58 4.91 -12.52
N GLY A 249 5.29 5.61 -11.43
CA GLY A 249 5.87 5.35 -10.11
C GLY A 249 7.25 5.94 -9.89
N LYS A 250 7.74 6.74 -10.83
CA LYS A 250 9.03 7.39 -10.69
C LYS A 250 8.90 8.68 -9.90
N THR A 251 9.74 8.83 -8.88
CA THR A 251 9.78 10.01 -8.01
C THR A 251 10.94 10.92 -8.41
N TYR A 252 10.70 12.22 -8.33
CA TYR A 252 11.61 13.33 -8.61
C TYR A 252 11.67 14.25 -7.40
N HIS A 253 12.85 14.61 -6.96
CA HIS A 253 13.14 15.52 -5.83
C HIS A 253 14.53 16.17 -5.97
#